data_aadeb85a05660df0c0407ea0dc39fadb
#
_entry.id   aadeb85a05660df0c0407ea0dc39fadb
#
_cell.length_a   1.000
_cell.length_b   1.000
_cell.length_c   1.000
_cell.angle_alpha   90.00
_cell.angle_beta   90.00
_cell.angle_gamma   90.00
#
_symmetry.space_group_name_H-M   'P 1'
#
loop_
_entity.id
_entity.type
_entity.pdbx_description
1 polymer ?
#
loop_
_entity_poly.entity_id
_entity_poly.type
_entity_poly.pdbx_seq_one_letter_code
_entity_poly.pdbx_strand_id
1 'polypeptide(L)'
;MNQLKVGAVLSYVNIVLSIGVGLVYTPFMMRTLGQSEYGLYALVGSVSAYLNILDMGLANTLVRYTARNRAIGTKKREAELNGLFLTVYTIIGLLALLAGYVVYQNFNLIFGHSLSTEEMSRAEIMMIILIFNIALTFPFSVFASILQAYERFIFLRVINIVRSLAMPVIMVPLLMWGYGSVTMVAIAVLLNIWSLLMNFWYCCKKIHVHFAWGHFETGFLKEIIVYSFFIFLNAVMAVSYTHLTLPTNSL
;
A
#
# COMPACT_ATOMS: atom_id res chain seq x y z
N MET A 1 4.53 18.53 -21.78
CA MET A 1 5.00 17.13 -21.78
C MET A 1 3.79 16.25 -21.54
N ASN A 2 3.56 15.23 -22.37
CA ASN A 2 2.35 14.41 -22.28
C ASN A 2 2.45 13.46 -21.07
N GLN A 3 1.72 13.79 -19.99
CA GLN A 3 1.73 13.07 -18.71
C GLN A 3 1.46 11.55 -18.86
N LEU A 4 0.53 11.20 -19.78
CA LEU A 4 0.17 9.82 -20.05
C LEU A 4 1.32 9.03 -20.69
N LYS A 5 1.92 9.57 -21.77
CA LYS A 5 3.02 8.88 -22.48
C LYS A 5 4.23 8.69 -21.59
N VAL A 6 4.67 9.77 -20.93
CA VAL A 6 5.83 9.70 -20.02
C VAL A 6 5.53 8.86 -18.80
N GLY A 7 4.31 8.97 -18.24
CA GLY A 7 3.88 8.11 -17.14
C GLY A 7 3.85 6.62 -17.50
N ALA A 8 3.45 6.28 -18.72
CA ALA A 8 3.50 4.90 -19.21
C ALA A 8 4.95 4.38 -19.32
N VAL A 9 5.85 5.16 -19.95
CA VAL A 9 7.28 4.79 -20.03
C VAL A 9 7.87 4.60 -18.64
N LEU A 10 7.65 5.54 -17.72
CA LEU A 10 8.12 5.42 -16.33
C LEU A 10 7.53 4.21 -15.60
N SER A 11 6.30 3.77 -15.97
CA SER A 11 5.71 2.55 -15.41
C SER A 11 6.48 1.30 -15.84
N TYR A 12 6.84 1.20 -17.12
CA TYR A 12 7.68 0.10 -17.62
C TYR A 12 9.08 0.14 -16.99
N VAL A 13 9.69 1.31 -16.89
CA VAL A 13 10.97 1.49 -16.19
C VAL A 13 10.85 1.01 -14.73
N ASN A 14 9.79 1.39 -14.03
CA ASN A 14 9.58 0.95 -12.65
C ASN A 14 9.42 -0.58 -12.54
N ILE A 15 8.70 -1.22 -13.47
CA ILE A 15 8.55 -2.68 -13.50
C ILE A 15 9.90 -3.36 -13.70
N VAL A 16 10.67 -2.94 -14.72
CA VAL A 16 12.00 -3.50 -15.01
C VAL A 16 12.94 -3.31 -13.82
N LEU A 17 12.97 -2.11 -13.23
CA LEU A 17 13.77 -1.83 -12.03
C LEU A 17 13.36 -2.70 -10.84
N SER A 18 12.05 -2.84 -10.58
CA SER A 18 11.56 -3.67 -9.46
C SER A 18 11.91 -5.14 -9.63
N ILE A 19 11.81 -5.67 -10.86
CA ILE A 19 12.21 -7.06 -11.17
C ILE A 19 13.74 -7.20 -11.02
N GLY A 20 14.52 -6.31 -11.62
CA GLY A 20 15.99 -6.33 -11.54
C GLY A 20 16.49 -6.22 -10.10
N VAL A 21 15.94 -5.28 -9.33
CA VAL A 21 16.23 -5.16 -7.89
C VAL A 21 15.84 -6.43 -7.15
N GLY A 22 14.64 -6.98 -7.39
CA GLY A 22 14.16 -8.20 -6.74
C GLY A 22 15.08 -9.41 -6.99
N LEU A 23 15.53 -9.59 -8.24
CA LEU A 23 16.41 -10.70 -8.62
C LEU A 23 17.79 -10.65 -7.93
N VAL A 24 18.32 -9.47 -7.68
CA VAL A 24 19.63 -9.29 -7.03
C VAL A 24 19.49 -9.16 -5.52
N TYR A 25 18.54 -8.36 -5.07
CA TYR A 25 18.40 -8.01 -3.67
C TYR A 25 17.83 -9.17 -2.83
N THR A 26 16.87 -9.94 -3.34
CA THR A 26 16.26 -11.04 -2.58
C THR A 26 17.26 -12.15 -2.24
N PRO A 27 18.09 -12.68 -3.18
CA PRO A 27 19.13 -13.65 -2.84
C PRO A 27 20.17 -13.08 -1.88
N PHE A 28 20.53 -11.80 -2.02
CA PHE A 28 21.43 -11.13 -1.09
C PHE A 28 20.86 -11.11 0.33
N MET A 29 19.57 -10.71 0.48
CA MET A 29 18.90 -10.73 1.79
C MET A 29 18.89 -12.13 2.41
N MET A 30 18.53 -13.16 1.63
CA MET A 30 18.47 -14.54 2.12
C MET A 30 19.84 -15.04 2.60
N ARG A 31 20.92 -14.66 1.90
CA ARG A 31 22.28 -15.04 2.29
C ARG A 31 22.77 -14.30 3.54
N THR A 32 22.41 -13.04 3.69
CA THR A 32 22.92 -12.18 4.77
C THR A 32 22.12 -12.36 6.06
N LEU A 33 20.78 -12.43 5.97
CA LEU A 33 19.90 -12.65 7.13
C LEU A 33 19.88 -14.13 7.58
N GLY A 34 20.06 -15.04 6.64
CA GLY A 34 19.79 -16.45 6.86
C GLY A 34 18.31 -16.80 6.68
N GLN A 35 18.04 -18.10 6.60
CA GLN A 35 16.71 -18.61 6.27
C GLN A 35 15.65 -18.28 7.33
N SER A 36 15.99 -18.32 8.60
CA SER A 36 15.08 -18.06 9.73
C SER A 36 14.62 -16.59 9.75
N GLU A 37 15.54 -15.63 9.75
CA GLU A 37 15.23 -14.21 9.77
C GLU A 37 14.48 -13.74 8.51
N TYR A 38 14.87 -14.28 7.33
CA TYR A 38 14.16 -13.99 6.09
C TYR A 38 12.74 -14.57 6.12
N GLY A 39 12.58 -15.80 6.64
CA GLY A 39 11.29 -16.43 6.84
C GLY A 39 10.37 -15.60 7.75
N LEU A 40 10.92 -15.10 8.85
CA LEU A 40 10.19 -14.21 9.77
C LEU A 40 9.74 -12.91 9.09
N TYR A 41 10.62 -12.27 8.32
CA TYR A 41 10.29 -11.09 7.51
C TYR A 41 9.15 -11.38 6.51
N ALA A 42 9.22 -12.51 5.81
CA ALA A 42 8.21 -12.91 4.84
C ALA A 42 6.86 -13.23 5.51
N LEU A 43 6.88 -13.91 6.68
CA LEU A 43 5.68 -14.22 7.45
C LEU A 43 4.95 -12.96 7.90
N VAL A 44 5.66 -12.01 8.51
CA VAL A 44 5.07 -10.75 8.97
C VAL A 44 4.59 -9.91 7.77
N GLY A 45 5.33 -9.94 6.65
CA GLY A 45 4.93 -9.30 5.40
C GLY A 45 3.63 -9.87 4.83
N SER A 46 3.41 -11.20 4.93
CA SER A 46 2.18 -11.83 4.45
C SER A 46 0.95 -11.39 5.24
N VAL A 47 1.06 -11.28 6.57
CA VAL A 47 -0.04 -10.75 7.40
C VAL A 47 -0.41 -9.33 6.97
N SER A 48 0.59 -8.49 6.69
CA SER A 48 0.35 -7.14 6.18
C SER A 48 -0.34 -7.13 4.81
N ALA A 49 -0.01 -8.08 3.93
CA ALA A 49 -0.67 -8.20 2.63
C ALA A 49 -2.16 -8.49 2.77
N TYR A 50 -2.56 -9.37 3.71
CA TYR A 50 -3.96 -9.62 3.99
C TYR A 50 -4.71 -8.39 4.51
N LEU A 51 -4.09 -7.58 5.38
CA LEU A 51 -4.72 -6.35 5.86
C LEU A 51 -4.94 -5.32 4.74
N ASN A 52 -4.07 -5.28 3.72
CA ASN A 52 -4.25 -4.40 2.57
C ASN A 52 -5.47 -4.77 1.70
N ILE A 53 -6.01 -5.98 1.80
CA ILE A 53 -7.24 -6.39 1.11
C ILE A 53 -8.45 -5.53 1.55
N LEU A 54 -8.38 -4.90 2.73
CA LEU A 54 -9.43 -4.01 3.23
C LEU A 54 -9.66 -2.76 2.36
N ASP A 55 -8.73 -2.41 1.45
CA ASP A 55 -8.97 -1.33 0.47
C ASP A 55 -10.19 -1.60 -0.44
N MET A 56 -10.52 -2.88 -0.70
CA MET A 56 -11.70 -3.30 -1.46
C MET A 56 -11.90 -2.52 -2.77
N GLY A 57 -10.84 -2.04 -3.41
CA GLY A 57 -10.91 -1.29 -4.66
C GLY A 57 -11.41 0.16 -4.54
N LEU A 58 -11.51 0.69 -3.33
CA LEU A 58 -11.93 2.08 -3.08
C LEU A 58 -11.02 3.10 -3.75
N ALA A 59 -9.71 2.82 -3.89
CA ALA A 59 -8.79 3.68 -4.60
C ALA A 59 -9.23 3.93 -6.05
N ASN A 60 -9.62 2.87 -6.78
CA ASN A 60 -10.11 2.97 -8.14
C ASN A 60 -11.45 3.73 -8.20
N THR A 61 -12.30 3.52 -7.21
CA THR A 61 -13.57 4.22 -7.07
C THR A 61 -13.35 5.72 -6.89
N LEU A 62 -12.46 6.12 -5.98
CA LEU A 62 -12.09 7.53 -5.78
C LEU A 62 -11.55 8.15 -7.07
N VAL A 63 -10.63 7.49 -7.77
CA VAL A 63 -10.08 7.98 -9.04
C VAL A 63 -11.20 8.23 -10.05
N ARG A 64 -12.12 7.29 -10.22
CA ARG A 64 -13.24 7.39 -11.16
C ARG A 64 -14.17 8.57 -10.83
N TYR A 65 -14.62 8.67 -9.58
CA TYR A 65 -15.58 9.73 -9.19
C TYR A 65 -14.92 11.10 -9.19
N THR A 66 -13.67 11.22 -8.75
CA THR A 66 -12.92 12.48 -8.83
C THR A 66 -12.70 12.91 -10.27
N ALA A 67 -12.28 12.01 -11.16
CA ALA A 67 -12.10 12.32 -12.58
C ALA A 67 -13.43 12.71 -13.26
N ARG A 68 -14.53 12.01 -12.96
CA ARG A 68 -15.87 12.36 -13.45
C ARG A 68 -16.28 13.75 -12.96
N ASN A 69 -16.11 14.03 -11.67
CA ASN A 69 -16.49 15.33 -11.12
C ASN A 69 -15.67 16.49 -11.71
N ARG A 70 -14.39 16.27 -12.00
CA ARG A 70 -13.55 17.25 -12.69
C ARG A 70 -14.06 17.61 -14.10
N ALA A 71 -14.68 16.65 -14.80
CA ALA A 71 -15.19 16.86 -16.15
C ALA A 71 -16.53 17.62 -16.18
N ILE A 72 -17.46 17.31 -15.25
CA ILE A 72 -18.85 17.77 -15.29
C ILE A 72 -19.37 18.35 -13.95
N GLY A 73 -18.57 18.38 -12.91
CA GLY A 73 -18.97 18.77 -11.57
C GLY A 73 -18.50 20.17 -11.16
N THR A 74 -18.64 20.46 -9.87
CA THR A 74 -18.24 21.72 -9.24
C THR A 74 -17.12 21.48 -8.24
N LYS A 75 -16.33 22.54 -7.97
CA LYS A 75 -15.27 22.50 -6.94
C LYS A 75 -15.81 22.17 -5.54
N LYS A 76 -17.05 22.62 -5.24
CA LYS A 76 -17.70 22.30 -3.98
C LYS A 76 -17.95 20.80 -3.85
N ARG A 77 -18.51 20.17 -4.90
CA ARG A 77 -18.77 18.73 -4.93
C ARG A 77 -17.48 17.91 -4.89
N GLU A 78 -16.42 18.41 -5.50
CA GLU A 78 -15.09 17.78 -5.41
C GLU A 78 -14.55 17.79 -3.98
N ALA A 79 -14.66 18.91 -3.27
CA ALA A 79 -14.25 19.01 -1.88
C ALA A 79 -15.07 18.07 -0.96
N GLU A 80 -16.37 17.96 -1.22
CA GLU A 80 -17.25 17.01 -0.51
C GLU A 80 -16.85 15.56 -0.78
N LEU A 81 -16.59 15.19 -2.05
CA LEU A 81 -16.09 13.86 -2.41
C LEU A 81 -14.77 13.53 -1.71
N ASN A 82 -13.82 14.45 -1.72
CA ASN A 82 -12.53 14.25 -1.05
C ASN A 82 -12.72 14.06 0.46
N GLY A 83 -13.59 14.84 1.10
CA GLY A 83 -13.94 14.70 2.52
C GLY A 83 -14.59 13.34 2.83
N LEU A 84 -15.52 12.88 1.99
CA LEU A 84 -16.16 11.58 2.11
C LEU A 84 -15.14 10.44 2.06
N PHE A 85 -14.32 10.41 1.01
CA PHE A 85 -13.34 9.34 0.86
C PHE A 85 -12.29 9.38 1.97
N LEU A 86 -11.84 10.56 2.41
CA LEU A 86 -10.95 10.67 3.56
C LEU A 86 -11.57 10.07 4.82
N THR A 87 -12.85 10.32 5.06
CA THR A 87 -13.59 9.75 6.21
C THR A 87 -13.69 8.22 6.09
N VAL A 88 -14.09 7.71 4.92
CA VAL A 88 -14.19 6.25 4.68
C VAL A 88 -12.84 5.58 4.89
N TYR A 89 -11.78 6.12 4.30
CA TYR A 89 -10.43 5.56 4.46
C TYR A 89 -9.90 5.67 5.89
N THR A 90 -10.27 6.71 6.62
CA THR A 90 -9.92 6.83 8.05
C THR A 90 -10.62 5.74 8.87
N ILE A 91 -11.90 5.48 8.59
CA ILE A 91 -12.65 4.38 9.24
C ILE A 91 -11.99 3.04 8.92
N ILE A 92 -11.64 2.78 7.66
CA ILE A 92 -10.95 1.54 7.26
C ILE A 92 -9.58 1.44 7.95
N GLY A 93 -8.83 2.52 8.03
CA GLY A 93 -7.56 2.56 8.76
C GLY A 93 -7.71 2.22 10.25
N LEU A 94 -8.76 2.73 10.90
CA LEU A 94 -9.08 2.37 12.27
C LEU A 94 -9.51 0.90 12.41
N LEU A 95 -10.30 0.38 11.49
CA LEU A 95 -10.68 -1.04 11.46
C LEU A 95 -9.46 -1.93 11.24
N ALA A 96 -8.55 -1.54 10.35
CA ALA A 96 -7.30 -2.25 10.12
C ALA A 96 -6.40 -2.24 11.38
N LEU A 97 -6.36 -1.11 12.09
CA LEU A 97 -5.65 -1.00 13.37
C LEU A 97 -6.25 -1.92 14.43
N LEU A 98 -7.57 -1.96 14.55
CA LEU A 98 -8.27 -2.86 15.48
C LEU A 98 -8.04 -4.34 15.12
N ALA A 99 -8.17 -4.69 13.83
CA ALA A 99 -7.91 -6.05 13.36
C ALA A 99 -6.45 -6.46 13.62
N GLY A 100 -5.49 -5.58 13.32
CA GLY A 100 -4.09 -5.79 13.60
C GLY A 100 -3.80 -5.95 15.10
N TYR A 101 -4.46 -5.16 15.94
CA TYR A 101 -4.35 -5.28 17.40
C TYR A 101 -4.89 -6.63 17.90
N VAL A 102 -6.01 -7.12 17.36
CA VAL A 102 -6.52 -8.44 17.69
C VAL A 102 -5.55 -9.54 17.29
N VAL A 103 -4.95 -9.45 16.10
CA VAL A 103 -3.92 -10.39 15.65
C VAL A 103 -2.70 -10.33 16.58
N TYR A 104 -2.26 -9.14 16.98
CA TYR A 104 -1.14 -8.94 17.89
C TYR A 104 -1.41 -9.59 19.27
N GLN A 105 -2.59 -9.40 19.84
CA GLN A 105 -2.96 -9.99 21.13
C GLN A 105 -3.00 -11.53 21.07
N ASN A 106 -3.32 -12.11 19.92
CA ASN A 106 -3.36 -13.55 19.71
C ASN A 106 -2.09 -14.09 19.03
N PHE A 107 -1.03 -13.28 18.90
CA PHE A 107 0.16 -13.63 18.13
C PHE A 107 0.84 -14.90 18.65
N ASN A 108 0.97 -15.01 19.97
CA ASN A 108 1.51 -16.20 20.64
C ASN A 108 0.67 -17.44 20.40
N LEU A 109 -0.66 -17.32 20.36
CA LEU A 109 -1.57 -18.43 20.11
C LEU A 109 -1.44 -18.95 18.66
N ILE A 110 -1.25 -18.01 17.71
CA ILE A 110 -1.19 -18.32 16.28
C ILE A 110 0.20 -18.88 15.88
N PHE A 111 1.26 -18.29 16.40
CA PHE A 111 2.64 -18.55 15.96
C PHE A 111 3.55 -19.18 17.01
N GLY A 112 3.10 -19.32 18.27
CA GLY A 112 3.93 -19.77 19.39
C GLY A 112 4.50 -21.19 19.24
N HIS A 113 3.86 -22.05 18.43
CA HIS A 113 4.37 -23.39 18.13
C HIS A 113 5.43 -23.42 17.02
N SER A 114 5.55 -22.34 16.24
CA SER A 114 6.38 -22.29 15.02
C SER A 114 7.62 -21.40 15.16
N LEU A 115 7.68 -20.55 16.17
CA LEU A 115 8.75 -19.57 16.38
C LEU A 115 9.48 -19.80 17.69
N SER A 116 10.79 -19.59 17.70
CA SER A 116 11.58 -19.53 18.92
C SER A 116 11.26 -18.27 19.73
N THR A 117 11.67 -18.22 21.00
CA THR A 117 11.40 -17.05 21.88
C THR A 117 12.00 -15.76 21.33
N GLU A 118 13.18 -15.82 20.72
CA GLU A 118 13.84 -14.65 20.12
C GLU A 118 13.12 -14.21 18.84
N GLU A 119 12.75 -15.15 17.96
CA GLU A 119 11.98 -14.87 16.75
C GLU A 119 10.62 -14.27 17.08
N MET A 120 9.96 -14.76 18.13
CA MET A 120 8.69 -14.24 18.61
C MET A 120 8.80 -12.76 18.99
N SER A 121 9.80 -12.39 19.80
CA SER A 121 10.00 -10.99 20.21
C SER A 121 10.26 -10.07 19.01
N ARG A 122 11.06 -10.51 18.04
CA ARG A 122 11.33 -9.75 16.79
C ARG A 122 10.07 -9.61 15.94
N ALA A 123 9.29 -10.69 15.81
CA ALA A 123 8.05 -10.70 15.04
C ALA A 123 7.00 -9.76 15.66
N GLU A 124 6.87 -9.72 16.98
CA GLU A 124 5.96 -8.81 17.68
C GLU A 124 6.32 -7.34 17.39
N ILE A 125 7.59 -6.97 17.46
CA ILE A 125 8.05 -5.61 17.13
C ILE A 125 7.73 -5.26 15.66
N MET A 126 8.04 -6.16 14.73
CA MET A 126 7.75 -5.95 13.31
C MET A 126 6.25 -5.81 13.07
N MET A 127 5.42 -6.62 13.74
CA MET A 127 3.97 -6.57 13.63
C MET A 127 3.42 -5.21 14.07
N ILE A 128 3.86 -4.68 15.22
CA ILE A 128 3.44 -3.35 15.70
C ILE A 128 3.78 -2.27 14.68
N ILE A 129 5.01 -2.29 14.15
CA ILE A 129 5.46 -1.32 13.14
C ILE A 129 4.57 -1.39 11.89
N LEU A 130 4.23 -2.60 11.43
CA LEU A 130 3.41 -2.80 10.23
C LEU A 130 1.94 -2.46 10.45
N ILE A 131 1.36 -2.78 11.61
CA ILE A 131 -0.03 -2.38 11.94
C ILE A 131 -0.16 -0.87 11.92
N PHE A 132 0.79 -0.16 12.53
CA PHE A 132 0.82 1.31 12.50
C PHE A 132 0.99 1.85 11.08
N ASN A 133 1.88 1.25 10.29
CA ASN A 133 2.07 1.62 8.89
C ASN A 133 0.78 1.47 8.07
N ILE A 134 0.07 0.36 8.21
CA ILE A 134 -1.18 0.09 7.48
C ILE A 134 -2.26 1.09 7.91
N ALA A 135 -2.43 1.32 9.21
CA ALA A 135 -3.39 2.29 9.73
C ALA A 135 -3.18 3.69 9.17
N LEU A 136 -1.92 4.12 8.99
CA LEU A 136 -1.58 5.39 8.34
C LEU A 136 -1.75 5.34 6.83
N THR A 137 -1.44 4.22 6.19
CA THR A 137 -1.48 4.11 4.74
C THR A 137 -2.88 4.35 4.19
N PHE A 138 -3.92 3.84 4.85
CA PHE A 138 -5.30 4.01 4.39
C PHE A 138 -5.71 5.48 4.25
N PRO A 139 -5.70 6.33 5.28
CA PRO A 139 -6.10 7.74 5.12
C PRO A 139 -5.26 8.47 4.08
N PHE A 140 -3.95 8.20 4.03
CA PHE A 140 -3.04 8.87 3.11
C PHE A 140 -3.13 8.36 1.67
N SER A 141 -3.70 7.17 1.41
CA SER A 141 -3.91 6.64 0.05
C SER A 141 -4.85 7.50 -0.78
N VAL A 142 -5.74 8.25 -0.13
CA VAL A 142 -6.63 9.24 -0.76
C VAL A 142 -5.82 10.22 -1.62
N PHE A 143 -4.69 10.70 -1.14
CA PHE A 143 -3.85 11.67 -1.86
C PHE A 143 -3.25 11.08 -3.13
N ALA A 144 -2.79 9.82 -3.09
CA ALA A 144 -2.29 9.15 -4.28
C ALA A 144 -3.40 8.96 -5.33
N SER A 145 -4.61 8.60 -4.91
CA SER A 145 -5.76 8.44 -5.78
C SER A 145 -6.21 9.77 -6.39
N ILE A 146 -6.19 10.87 -5.63
CA ILE A 146 -6.44 12.24 -6.15
C ILE A 146 -5.38 12.59 -7.22
N LEU A 147 -4.10 12.37 -6.94
CA LEU A 147 -3.02 12.61 -7.91
C LEU A 147 -3.23 11.83 -9.20
N GLN A 148 -3.68 10.60 -9.11
CA GLN A 148 -4.00 9.76 -10.26
C GLN A 148 -5.22 10.31 -11.04
N ALA A 149 -6.28 10.76 -10.37
CA ALA A 149 -7.43 11.40 -10.97
C ALA A 149 -7.08 12.74 -11.64
N TYR A 150 -6.05 13.42 -11.15
CA TYR A 150 -5.47 14.64 -11.73
C TYR A 150 -4.40 14.36 -12.80
N GLU A 151 -4.25 13.08 -13.20
CA GLU A 151 -3.30 12.65 -14.23
C GLU A 151 -1.83 13.01 -13.92
N ARG A 152 -1.47 13.15 -12.64
CA ARG A 152 -0.10 13.46 -12.21
C ARG A 152 0.77 12.20 -12.17
N PHE A 153 0.72 11.41 -13.24
CA PHE A 153 1.37 10.10 -13.34
C PHE A 153 2.89 10.16 -13.20
N ILE A 154 3.53 11.19 -13.76
CA ILE A 154 4.99 11.33 -13.69
C ILE A 154 5.42 11.41 -12.22
N PHE A 155 4.78 12.26 -11.42
CA PHE A 155 5.12 12.42 -10.01
C PHE A 155 4.96 11.10 -9.23
N LEU A 156 3.82 10.42 -9.39
CA LEU A 156 3.57 9.14 -8.73
C LEU A 156 4.62 8.08 -9.11
N ARG A 157 5.00 8.01 -10.40
CA ARG A 157 5.98 7.03 -10.86
C ARG A 157 7.39 7.34 -10.37
N VAL A 158 7.78 8.61 -10.35
CA VAL A 158 9.08 9.03 -9.81
C VAL A 158 9.19 8.68 -8.32
N ILE A 159 8.18 8.99 -7.52
CA ILE A 159 8.16 8.60 -6.08
C ILE A 159 8.32 7.09 -5.92
N ASN A 160 7.60 6.29 -6.73
CA ASN A 160 7.70 4.83 -6.66
C ASN A 160 9.09 4.32 -7.06
N ILE A 161 9.70 4.88 -8.11
CA ILE A 161 11.07 4.52 -8.55
C ILE A 161 12.07 4.87 -7.45
N VAL A 162 12.00 6.08 -6.89
CA VAL A 162 12.89 6.50 -5.79
C VAL A 162 12.75 5.54 -4.60
N ARG A 163 11.53 5.17 -4.21
CA ARG A 163 11.28 4.22 -3.12
C ARG A 163 11.85 2.83 -3.42
N SER A 164 11.67 2.33 -4.64
CA SER A 164 12.16 1.01 -5.07
C SER A 164 13.69 0.92 -5.07
N LEU A 165 14.37 2.03 -5.43
CA LEU A 165 15.84 2.09 -5.43
C LEU A 165 16.41 2.41 -4.04
N ALA A 166 15.75 3.27 -3.27
CA ALA A 166 16.19 3.65 -1.93
C ALA A 166 16.23 2.45 -0.97
N MET A 167 15.28 1.51 -1.09
CA MET A 167 15.22 0.34 -0.23
C MET A 167 16.53 -0.48 -0.25
N PRO A 168 17.01 -1.01 -1.39
CA PRO A 168 18.26 -1.77 -1.42
C PRO A 168 19.49 -0.90 -1.13
N VAL A 169 19.51 0.36 -1.58
CA VAL A 169 20.65 1.28 -1.36
C VAL A 169 20.86 1.53 0.13
N ILE A 170 19.80 1.66 0.91
CA ILE A 170 19.88 1.87 2.37
C ILE A 170 20.14 0.55 3.09
N MET A 171 19.44 -0.53 2.67
CA MET A 171 19.47 -1.79 3.40
C MET A 171 20.73 -2.61 3.19
N VAL A 172 21.34 -2.58 2.01
CA VAL A 172 22.58 -3.37 1.75
C VAL A 172 23.69 -3.01 2.75
N PRO A 173 24.04 -1.73 2.97
CA PRO A 173 25.01 -1.36 4.01
C PRO A 173 24.58 -1.78 5.42
N LEU A 174 23.31 -1.59 5.77
CA LEU A 174 22.80 -1.93 7.11
C LEU A 174 22.88 -3.44 7.38
N LEU A 175 22.52 -4.27 6.38
CA LEU A 175 22.65 -5.72 6.49
C LEU A 175 24.13 -6.15 6.62
N MET A 176 25.04 -5.48 5.90
CA MET A 176 26.50 -5.74 6.04
C MET A 176 27.03 -5.35 7.42
N TRP A 177 26.39 -4.41 8.11
CA TRP A 177 26.70 -4.04 9.51
C TRP A 177 26.02 -4.93 10.55
N GLY A 178 25.29 -5.97 10.11
CA GLY A 178 24.66 -6.95 11.00
C GLY A 178 23.27 -6.57 11.51
N TYR A 179 22.62 -5.56 10.92
CA TYR A 179 21.22 -5.26 11.25
C TYR A 179 20.30 -6.34 10.66
N GLY A 180 19.26 -6.74 11.44
CA GLY A 180 18.33 -7.82 11.08
C GLY A 180 17.02 -7.38 10.44
N SER A 181 16.07 -8.31 10.42
CA SER A 181 14.74 -8.18 9.80
C SER A 181 13.90 -7.03 10.33
N VAL A 182 13.99 -6.71 11.64
CA VAL A 182 13.27 -5.58 12.26
C VAL A 182 13.67 -4.26 11.61
N THR A 183 14.97 -4.06 11.36
CA THR A 183 15.47 -2.85 10.69
C THR A 183 14.97 -2.75 9.26
N MET A 184 14.87 -3.87 8.55
CA MET A 184 14.28 -3.91 7.20
C MET A 184 12.84 -3.42 7.19
N VAL A 185 12.02 -3.91 8.11
CA VAL A 185 10.62 -3.48 8.23
C VAL A 185 10.55 -1.99 8.59
N ALA A 186 11.37 -1.53 9.53
CA ALA A 186 11.41 -0.13 9.92
C ALA A 186 11.76 0.80 8.74
N ILE A 187 12.80 0.47 7.95
CA ILE A 187 13.19 1.25 6.77
C ILE A 187 12.10 1.22 5.70
N ALA A 188 11.49 0.04 5.44
CA ALA A 188 10.38 -0.08 4.49
C ALA A 188 9.21 0.83 4.88
N VAL A 189 8.87 0.87 6.17
CA VAL A 189 7.82 1.74 6.72
C VAL A 189 8.19 3.21 6.63
N LEU A 190 9.41 3.59 6.95
CA LEU A 190 9.89 4.97 6.81
C LEU A 190 9.82 5.46 5.35
N LEU A 191 10.24 4.63 4.39
CA LEU A 191 10.14 4.94 2.96
C LEU A 191 8.68 5.01 2.50
N ASN A 192 7.79 4.19 3.06
CA ASN A 192 6.36 4.28 2.80
C ASN A 192 5.79 5.60 3.32
N ILE A 193 6.04 5.95 4.57
CA ILE A 193 5.60 7.21 5.19
C ILE A 193 6.12 8.40 4.41
N TRP A 194 7.39 8.40 4.01
CA TRP A 194 7.95 9.42 3.14
C TRP A 194 7.16 9.58 1.84
N SER A 195 6.85 8.47 1.16
CA SER A 195 6.03 8.47 -0.06
C SER A 195 4.62 9.05 0.16
N LEU A 196 3.97 8.67 1.27
CA LEU A 196 2.65 9.18 1.65
C LEU A 196 2.68 10.70 1.91
N LEU A 197 3.70 11.18 2.63
CA LEU A 197 3.89 12.61 2.92
C LEU A 197 4.18 13.41 1.65
N MET A 198 4.93 12.85 0.70
CA MET A 198 5.18 13.49 -0.60
C MET A 198 3.90 13.62 -1.42
N ASN A 199 3.04 12.60 -1.45
CA ASN A 199 1.74 12.67 -2.10
C ASN A 199 0.83 13.71 -1.44
N PHE A 200 0.77 13.73 -0.12
CA PHE A 200 0.05 14.74 0.65
C PHE A 200 0.55 16.16 0.35
N TRP A 201 1.85 16.38 0.44
CA TRP A 201 2.48 17.67 0.16
C TRP A 201 2.15 18.19 -1.24
N TYR A 202 2.24 17.31 -2.26
CA TYR A 202 1.93 17.68 -3.64
C TYR A 202 0.45 18.05 -3.81
N CYS A 203 -0.46 17.30 -3.20
CA CYS A 203 -1.89 17.61 -3.22
C CYS A 203 -2.18 18.97 -2.60
N CYS A 204 -1.59 19.27 -1.44
CA CYS A 204 -1.81 20.55 -0.76
C CYS A 204 -1.19 21.73 -1.51
N LYS A 205 0.09 21.60 -1.95
CA LYS A 205 0.83 22.73 -2.54
C LYS A 205 0.62 22.96 -4.03
N LYS A 206 0.37 21.89 -4.80
CA LYS A 206 0.30 21.98 -6.28
C LYS A 206 -1.10 21.86 -6.82
N ILE A 207 -1.96 21.08 -6.17
CA ILE A 207 -3.34 20.87 -6.61
C ILE A 207 -4.30 21.78 -5.84
N HIS A 208 -3.92 22.23 -4.62
CA HIS A 208 -4.76 22.98 -3.70
C HIS A 208 -6.08 22.25 -3.40
N VAL A 209 -5.95 20.98 -3.01
CA VAL A 209 -7.10 20.13 -2.69
C VAL A 209 -7.81 20.66 -1.47
N HIS A 210 -9.15 20.80 -1.58
CA HIS A 210 -10.02 21.15 -0.48
C HIS A 210 -10.82 19.94 -0.02
N PHE A 211 -11.08 19.90 1.27
CA PHE A 211 -11.93 18.90 1.90
C PHE A 211 -13.12 19.61 2.54
N ALA A 212 -14.32 19.12 2.29
CA ALA A 212 -15.53 19.61 2.91
C ALA A 212 -16.35 18.42 3.43
N TRP A 213 -16.87 18.56 4.62
CA TRP A 213 -17.79 17.58 5.22
C TRP A 213 -19.21 18.08 5.02
N GLY A 214 -19.89 17.55 4.00
CA GLY A 214 -21.26 17.87 3.66
C GLY A 214 -22.24 16.74 4.00
N HIS A 215 -23.54 17.00 3.76
CA HIS A 215 -24.56 15.95 3.83
C HIS A 215 -24.43 15.07 2.57
N PHE A 216 -23.99 13.84 2.78
CA PHE A 216 -23.93 12.84 1.69
C PHE A 216 -25.28 12.18 1.55
N GLU A 217 -25.82 12.15 0.34
CA GLU A 217 -26.99 11.36 0.05
C GLU A 217 -26.69 9.87 0.29
N THR A 218 -27.49 9.21 1.10
CA THR A 218 -27.34 7.78 1.40
C THR A 218 -27.31 6.91 0.14
N GLY A 219 -27.99 7.33 -0.92
CA GLY A 219 -27.96 6.71 -2.24
C GLY A 219 -26.58 6.73 -2.87
N PHE A 220 -25.83 7.81 -2.74
CA PHE A 220 -24.48 7.93 -3.27
C PHE A 220 -23.47 7.07 -2.52
N LEU A 221 -23.57 6.98 -1.19
CA LEU A 221 -22.76 6.06 -0.38
C LEU A 221 -22.99 4.61 -0.80
N LYS A 222 -24.25 4.21 -1.00
CA LYS A 222 -24.61 2.88 -1.48
C LYS A 222 -24.00 2.59 -2.85
N GLU A 223 -24.05 3.56 -3.77
CA GLU A 223 -23.44 3.43 -5.10
C GLU A 223 -21.92 3.18 -5.00
N ILE A 224 -21.20 3.95 -4.17
CA ILE A 224 -19.76 3.78 -3.92
C ILE A 224 -19.44 2.38 -3.37
N ILE A 225 -20.16 1.95 -2.33
CA ILE A 225 -19.95 0.64 -1.69
C ILE A 225 -20.18 -0.49 -2.69
N VAL A 226 -21.28 -0.46 -3.42
CA VAL A 226 -21.63 -1.49 -4.41
C VAL A 226 -20.58 -1.52 -5.53
N TYR A 227 -20.18 -0.37 -6.05
CA TYR A 227 -19.16 -0.29 -7.09
C TYR A 227 -17.79 -0.81 -6.60
N SER A 228 -17.36 -0.40 -5.41
CA SER A 228 -16.12 -0.87 -4.80
C SER A 228 -16.13 -2.38 -4.57
N PHE A 229 -17.26 -2.93 -4.12
CA PHE A 229 -17.43 -4.36 -3.92
C PHE A 229 -17.27 -5.15 -5.23
N PHE A 230 -17.84 -4.69 -6.33
CA PHE A 230 -17.63 -5.35 -7.64
C PHE A 230 -16.18 -5.27 -8.12
N ILE A 231 -15.48 -4.16 -7.89
CA ILE A 231 -14.04 -4.06 -8.21
C ILE A 231 -13.25 -5.07 -7.36
N PHE A 232 -13.56 -5.15 -6.06
CA PHE A 232 -12.95 -6.11 -5.15
C PHE A 232 -13.15 -7.56 -5.62
N LEU A 233 -14.40 -7.94 -5.95
CA LEU A 233 -14.70 -9.27 -6.47
C LEU A 233 -13.89 -9.57 -7.76
N ASN A 234 -13.79 -8.60 -8.65
CA ASN A 234 -13.02 -8.74 -9.87
C ASN A 234 -11.53 -8.96 -9.59
N ALA A 235 -10.96 -8.21 -8.62
CA ALA A 235 -9.57 -8.39 -8.19
C ALA A 235 -9.33 -9.77 -7.56
N VAL A 236 -10.25 -10.25 -6.69
CA VAL A 236 -10.18 -11.58 -6.08
C VAL A 236 -10.27 -12.68 -7.14
N MET A 237 -11.20 -12.56 -8.10
CA MET A 237 -11.31 -13.52 -9.20
C MET A 237 -10.05 -13.55 -10.06
N ALA A 238 -9.45 -12.40 -10.38
CA ALA A 238 -8.23 -12.32 -11.16
C ALA A 238 -7.06 -13.04 -10.47
N VAL A 239 -6.91 -12.86 -9.14
CA VAL A 239 -5.89 -13.55 -8.34
C VAL A 239 -6.15 -15.06 -8.31
N SER A 240 -7.39 -15.48 -8.07
CA SER A 240 -7.77 -16.91 -8.07
C SER A 240 -7.52 -17.57 -9.42
N TYR A 241 -7.83 -16.88 -10.50
CA TYR A 241 -7.62 -17.39 -11.87
C TYR A 241 -6.12 -17.60 -12.17
N THR A 242 -5.27 -16.68 -11.80
CA THR A 242 -3.80 -16.82 -11.99
C THR A 242 -3.21 -17.96 -11.18
N HIS A 243 -3.72 -18.24 -9.98
CA HIS A 243 -3.29 -19.36 -9.15
C HIS A 243 -3.80 -20.73 -9.65
N LEU A 244 -4.98 -20.79 -10.28
CA LEU A 244 -5.55 -22.01 -10.83
C LEU A 244 -4.96 -22.41 -12.19
N THR A 245 -4.50 -21.43 -12.99
CA THR A 245 -4.01 -21.71 -14.35
C THR A 245 -2.51 -22.01 -14.41
N LEU A 246 -1.72 -21.63 -13.41
CA LEU A 246 -0.28 -21.91 -13.34
C LEU A 246 0.09 -23.41 -13.23
N PRO A 247 -0.66 -24.28 -12.53
CA PRO A 247 -0.31 -25.70 -12.43
C PRO A 247 -0.66 -26.54 -13.69
N THR A 248 -1.56 -26.07 -14.56
CA THR A 248 -2.03 -26.88 -15.71
C THR A 248 -1.15 -26.78 -16.94
N ASN A 249 -0.21 -25.84 -17.02
CA ASN A 249 0.71 -25.68 -18.13
C ASN A 249 2.12 -26.28 -17.87
N SER A 250 2.30 -27.02 -16.79
CA SER A 250 3.58 -27.66 -16.42
C SER A 250 3.55 -29.20 -16.54
N LEU A 251 2.61 -29.75 -17.34
CA LEU A 251 2.57 -31.17 -17.74
C LEU A 251 2.80 -31.31 -19.23
#